data_9b5da2d4668fc25b91b04e09eac1645e
#
_entry.id   9b5da2d4668fc25b91b04e09eac1645e
#
_cell.length_a   1.000
_cell.length_b   1.000
_cell.length_c   1.000
_cell.angle_alpha   90.00
_cell.angle_beta   90.00
_cell.angle_gamma   90.00
#
_symmetry.space_group_name_H-M   'P 1'
#
loop_
_entity.id
_entity.type
_entity.pdbx_description
1 polymer ?
#
loop_
_entity_poly.entity_id
_entity_poly.type
_entity_poly.pdbx_seq_one_letter_code
_entity_poly.pdbx_strand_id
1 'polypeptide(L)'
;MSNQPINRPNVPIGVVEGSWVVVAIGLCLALFGGWHVLESGVSGSGIESGSVLFINVGLPVVAVGVMVYAVRKAPTREWVVARWMVGGILAFAALAVWASADSLLAGELVAARGTLLLGTNLGILFGVVTGVNRARAKQNAELAERERAQRESIAFLNHLLRHHVLNGMTIINGYTNELREKDISPEHIEVIERQSDRIVTLVENVQTLVQSLSGDPEAKPVDITVVAERAVADARETYPDATFELDVDSATVRADDFLRSVLDNLLANAVEHHDGDPTVRVVVDAGDPTVLRVADDGPGIPDDIRQSFTEKDDMATGVAGDGLGLYLVHTLVTNYGGEVRIADNDPRGTVVTVELPRA
;
A
#
# COMPACT_ATOMS: atom_id res chain seq x y z
N MET A 1 -23.07 -21.90 -15.89
CA MET A 1 -21.70 -22.38 -15.64
C MET A 1 -20.83 -21.82 -16.73
N SER A 2 -20.25 -20.65 -16.50
CA SER A 2 -19.41 -19.90 -17.46
C SER A 2 -17.98 -19.94 -16.92
N ASN A 3 -17.09 -20.63 -17.65
CA ASN A 3 -15.66 -20.69 -17.40
C ASN A 3 -15.06 -19.31 -17.77
N GLN A 4 -14.80 -18.46 -16.79
CA GLN A 4 -13.93 -17.31 -17.00
C GLN A 4 -12.46 -17.79 -16.88
N PRO A 5 -11.58 -17.42 -17.80
CA PRO A 5 -10.14 -17.71 -17.70
C PRO A 5 -9.55 -16.85 -16.58
N ILE A 6 -8.87 -17.52 -15.64
CA ILE A 6 -8.07 -16.88 -14.58
C ILE A 6 -6.99 -16.03 -15.27
N ASN A 7 -7.12 -14.72 -15.15
CA ASN A 7 -6.16 -13.74 -15.64
C ASN A 7 -4.87 -13.91 -14.83
N ARG A 8 -3.85 -14.55 -15.42
CA ARG A 8 -2.51 -14.66 -14.81
C ARG A 8 -1.86 -13.29 -14.92
N PRO A 9 -1.38 -12.69 -13.81
CA PRO A 9 -0.65 -11.44 -13.90
C PRO A 9 0.56 -11.60 -14.83
N ASN A 10 0.72 -10.67 -15.77
CA ASN A 10 1.89 -10.57 -16.65
C ASN A 10 3.14 -10.39 -15.80
N VAL A 11 3.90 -11.46 -15.60
CA VAL A 11 5.21 -11.41 -14.94
C VAL A 11 6.17 -10.69 -15.88
N PRO A 12 6.77 -9.55 -15.49
CA PRO A 12 7.71 -8.84 -16.34
C PRO A 12 8.91 -9.74 -16.66
N ILE A 13 9.32 -9.72 -17.93
CA ILE A 13 10.35 -10.59 -18.53
C ILE A 13 11.71 -10.55 -17.77
N GLY A 14 11.99 -9.49 -16.97
CA GLY A 14 13.21 -9.36 -16.17
C GLY A 14 13.29 -10.26 -14.93
N VAL A 15 12.20 -10.91 -14.50
CA VAL A 15 12.15 -11.76 -13.31
C VAL A 15 12.75 -13.16 -13.54
N VAL A 16 12.89 -13.55 -14.80
CA VAL A 16 13.37 -14.91 -15.20
C VAL A 16 14.90 -15.02 -15.15
N GLU A 17 15.63 -13.90 -15.16
CA GLU A 17 17.11 -13.92 -15.32
C GLU A 17 17.87 -14.37 -14.05
N GLY A 18 17.37 -14.08 -12.84
CA GLY A 18 18.05 -14.46 -11.59
C GLY A 18 18.02 -15.95 -11.30
N SER A 19 16.93 -16.63 -11.65
CA SER A 19 16.77 -18.08 -11.40
C SER A 19 17.68 -18.93 -12.28
N TRP A 20 17.89 -18.54 -13.53
CA TRP A 20 18.76 -19.25 -14.45
C TRP A 20 20.24 -19.23 -14.05
N VAL A 21 20.71 -18.10 -13.53
CA VAL A 21 22.11 -17.96 -13.04
C VAL A 21 22.40 -18.97 -11.95
N VAL A 22 21.46 -19.16 -11.04
CA VAL A 22 21.64 -20.08 -9.92
C VAL A 22 21.51 -21.52 -10.31
N VAL A 23 20.58 -21.85 -11.22
CA VAL A 23 20.47 -23.19 -11.80
C VAL A 23 21.76 -23.52 -12.56
N ALA A 24 22.30 -22.57 -13.32
CA ALA A 24 23.56 -22.75 -14.05
C ALA A 24 24.75 -22.98 -13.13
N ILE A 25 24.89 -22.21 -12.04
CA ILE A 25 25.95 -22.40 -11.04
C ILE A 25 25.84 -23.78 -10.38
N GLY A 26 24.64 -24.17 -9.95
CA GLY A 26 24.42 -25.50 -9.34
C GLY A 26 24.71 -26.65 -10.29
N LEU A 27 24.37 -26.51 -11.57
CA LEU A 27 24.62 -27.50 -12.60
C LEU A 27 26.13 -27.62 -12.92
N CYS A 28 26.83 -26.48 -13.02
CA CYS A 28 28.28 -26.45 -13.19
C CYS A 28 28.99 -27.13 -12.03
N LEU A 29 28.57 -26.89 -10.78
CA LEU A 29 29.18 -27.54 -9.61
C LEU A 29 28.88 -29.03 -9.54
N ALA A 30 27.68 -29.47 -9.92
CA ALA A 30 27.34 -30.88 -10.01
C ALA A 30 28.16 -31.62 -11.10
N LEU A 31 28.35 -30.99 -12.25
CA LEU A 31 29.19 -31.53 -13.34
C LEU A 31 30.68 -31.60 -12.93
N PHE A 32 31.19 -30.55 -12.27
CA PHE A 32 32.54 -30.51 -11.80
C PHE A 32 32.78 -31.54 -10.67
N GLY A 33 31.81 -31.69 -9.75
CA GLY A 33 31.82 -32.73 -8.72
C GLY A 33 31.79 -34.15 -9.33
N GLY A 34 30.96 -34.37 -10.36
CA GLY A 34 30.93 -35.66 -11.09
C GLY A 34 32.24 -35.96 -11.80
N TRP A 35 32.88 -34.99 -12.45
CA TRP A 35 34.20 -35.10 -13.05
C TRP A 35 35.26 -35.51 -11.98
N HIS A 36 35.26 -34.84 -10.83
CA HIS A 36 36.19 -35.14 -9.75
C HIS A 36 36.06 -36.58 -9.22
N VAL A 37 34.83 -37.10 -9.11
CA VAL A 37 34.59 -38.50 -8.72
C VAL A 37 35.13 -39.47 -9.77
N LEU A 38 34.97 -39.16 -11.05
CA LEU A 38 35.50 -40.02 -12.14
C LEU A 38 37.04 -40.01 -12.20
N GLU A 39 37.69 -38.83 -12.00
CA GLU A 39 39.13 -38.68 -12.06
C GLU A 39 39.83 -39.30 -10.84
N SER A 40 39.23 -39.23 -9.65
CA SER A 40 39.78 -39.76 -8.42
C SER A 40 39.77 -41.28 -8.33
N GLY A 41 39.17 -41.99 -9.30
CA GLY A 41 39.17 -43.44 -9.41
C GLY A 41 38.72 -44.10 -8.13
N VAL A 42 37.48 -43.82 -7.67
CA VAL A 42 36.97 -44.32 -6.38
C VAL A 42 36.97 -45.85 -6.35
N SER A 43 38.08 -46.42 -5.88
CA SER A 43 38.28 -47.86 -5.65
C SER A 43 38.13 -48.25 -4.15
N GLY A 44 37.30 -47.48 -3.42
CA GLY A 44 37.02 -47.71 -2.00
C GLY A 44 35.83 -48.64 -1.74
N SER A 45 35.62 -49.01 -0.48
CA SER A 45 34.44 -49.74 -0.06
C SER A 45 33.15 -48.97 -0.42
N GLY A 46 32.05 -49.66 -0.71
CA GLY A 46 30.82 -49.05 -1.25
C GLY A 46 30.27 -47.86 -0.42
N ILE A 47 30.60 -47.76 0.88
CA ILE A 47 30.20 -46.66 1.77
C ILE A 47 31.01 -45.37 1.49
N GLU A 48 32.33 -45.48 1.25
CA GLU A 48 33.20 -44.34 0.95
C GLU A 48 32.88 -43.76 -0.40
N SER A 49 32.62 -44.59 -1.42
CA SER A 49 32.21 -44.20 -2.75
C SER A 49 30.86 -43.47 -2.73
N GLY A 50 29.91 -43.96 -1.91
CA GLY A 50 28.57 -43.34 -1.76
C GLY A 50 28.63 -41.98 -1.11
N SER A 51 29.47 -41.79 -0.07
CA SER A 51 29.58 -40.48 0.60
C SER A 51 30.22 -39.41 -0.30
N VAL A 52 31.25 -39.77 -1.07
CA VAL A 52 31.92 -38.88 -2.04
C VAL A 52 30.93 -38.46 -3.15
N LEU A 53 30.15 -39.40 -3.66
CA LEU A 53 29.13 -39.10 -4.69
C LEU A 53 28.03 -38.16 -4.12
N PHE A 54 27.56 -38.42 -2.92
CA PHE A 54 26.53 -37.60 -2.27
C PHE A 54 27.03 -36.15 -2.04
N ILE A 55 28.22 -35.97 -1.54
CA ILE A 55 28.79 -34.65 -1.26
C ILE A 55 29.01 -33.86 -2.55
N ASN A 56 29.54 -34.51 -3.60
CA ASN A 56 29.96 -33.81 -4.82
C ASN A 56 28.83 -33.64 -5.87
N VAL A 57 27.81 -34.46 -5.86
CA VAL A 57 26.71 -34.42 -6.81
C VAL A 57 25.36 -34.23 -6.12
N GLY A 58 25.08 -34.97 -5.08
CA GLY A 58 23.80 -34.97 -4.40
C GLY A 58 23.48 -33.63 -3.71
N LEU A 59 24.44 -33.07 -2.96
CA LEU A 59 24.26 -31.79 -2.27
C LEU A 59 23.98 -30.61 -3.21
N PRO A 60 24.70 -30.38 -4.31
CA PRO A 60 24.38 -29.37 -5.29
C PRO A 60 22.96 -29.53 -5.89
N VAL A 61 22.56 -30.75 -6.21
CA VAL A 61 21.23 -31.04 -6.75
C VAL A 61 20.14 -30.70 -5.75
N VAL A 62 20.32 -31.05 -4.47
CA VAL A 62 19.40 -30.68 -3.38
C VAL A 62 19.31 -29.17 -3.22
N ALA A 63 20.47 -28.48 -3.24
CA ALA A 63 20.51 -27.02 -3.12
C ALA A 63 19.75 -26.31 -4.26
N VAL A 64 19.93 -26.77 -5.50
CA VAL A 64 19.16 -26.28 -6.66
C VAL A 64 17.67 -26.59 -6.53
N GLY A 65 17.31 -27.80 -6.07
CA GLY A 65 15.91 -28.19 -5.84
C GLY A 65 15.22 -27.29 -4.81
N VAL A 66 15.88 -27.03 -3.68
CA VAL A 66 15.38 -26.13 -2.61
C VAL A 66 15.21 -24.71 -3.16
N MET A 67 16.13 -24.25 -3.98
CA MET A 67 16.04 -22.94 -4.58
C MET A 67 14.91 -22.81 -5.60
N VAL A 68 14.78 -23.74 -6.52
CA VAL A 68 13.67 -23.76 -7.50
C VAL A 68 12.32 -23.76 -6.77
N TYR A 69 12.22 -24.51 -5.68
CA TYR A 69 11.03 -24.50 -4.82
C TYR A 69 10.80 -23.12 -4.17
N ALA A 70 11.85 -22.48 -3.67
CA ALA A 70 11.76 -21.17 -3.02
C ALA A 70 11.35 -20.07 -4.00
N VAL A 71 11.93 -20.05 -5.19
CA VAL A 71 11.62 -19.11 -6.28
C VAL A 71 10.17 -19.29 -6.75
N ARG A 72 9.71 -20.51 -6.92
CA ARG A 72 8.31 -20.77 -7.30
C ARG A 72 7.28 -20.27 -6.28
N LYS A 73 7.63 -20.24 -4.99
CA LYS A 73 6.75 -19.74 -3.92
C LYS A 73 6.84 -18.24 -3.66
N ALA A 74 7.93 -17.57 -4.07
CA ALA A 74 8.14 -16.14 -3.84
C ALA A 74 8.87 -15.48 -5.04
N PRO A 75 8.26 -15.38 -6.22
CA PRO A 75 8.92 -14.96 -7.45
C PRO A 75 9.46 -13.52 -7.41
N THR A 76 8.90 -12.65 -6.58
CA THR A 76 9.27 -11.21 -6.55
C THR A 76 10.58 -10.90 -5.81
N ARG A 77 11.28 -11.90 -5.23
CA ARG A 77 12.46 -11.68 -4.36
C ARG A 77 13.65 -12.60 -4.66
N GLU A 78 13.75 -13.07 -5.88
CA GLU A 78 14.83 -13.95 -6.35
C GLU A 78 16.23 -13.38 -6.08
N TRP A 79 16.41 -12.08 -6.27
CA TRP A 79 17.68 -11.38 -6.04
C TRP A 79 18.16 -11.43 -4.58
N VAL A 80 17.25 -11.46 -3.61
CA VAL A 80 17.63 -11.60 -2.18
C VAL A 80 18.25 -12.97 -1.95
N VAL A 81 17.62 -14.02 -2.47
CA VAL A 81 18.13 -15.40 -2.35
C VAL A 81 19.46 -15.54 -3.09
N ALA A 82 19.57 -15.01 -4.31
CA ALA A 82 20.79 -15.04 -5.11
C ALA A 82 21.97 -14.34 -4.42
N ARG A 83 21.76 -13.17 -3.83
CA ARG A 83 22.82 -12.45 -3.08
C ARG A 83 23.33 -13.25 -1.88
N TRP A 84 22.44 -13.84 -1.11
CA TRP A 84 22.82 -14.65 0.06
C TRP A 84 23.50 -15.95 -0.35
N MET A 85 23.10 -16.56 -1.47
CA MET A 85 23.75 -17.71 -2.03
C MET A 85 25.20 -17.39 -2.46
N VAL A 86 25.41 -16.31 -3.21
CA VAL A 86 26.76 -15.88 -3.61
C VAL A 86 27.60 -15.56 -2.38
N GLY A 87 27.06 -14.85 -1.40
CA GLY A 87 27.73 -14.56 -0.12
C GLY A 87 28.12 -15.82 0.63
N GLY A 88 27.24 -16.82 0.68
CA GLY A 88 27.52 -18.14 1.29
C GLY A 88 28.64 -18.88 0.56
N ILE A 89 28.61 -18.92 -0.77
CA ILE A 89 29.67 -19.54 -1.59
C ILE A 89 31.01 -18.88 -1.29
N LEU A 90 31.09 -17.55 -1.32
CA LEU A 90 32.33 -16.82 -1.08
C LEU A 90 32.87 -17.05 0.33
N ALA A 91 32.04 -17.00 1.36
CA ALA A 91 32.45 -17.20 2.75
C ALA A 91 32.96 -18.63 2.99
N PHE A 92 32.23 -19.64 2.51
CA PHE A 92 32.62 -21.03 2.70
C PHE A 92 33.77 -21.45 1.79
N ALA A 93 33.89 -20.88 0.57
CA ALA A 93 35.04 -21.08 -0.28
C ALA A 93 36.32 -20.51 0.37
N ALA A 94 36.29 -19.32 0.95
CA ALA A 94 37.38 -18.72 1.67
C ALA A 94 37.81 -19.59 2.88
N LEU A 95 36.81 -20.09 3.65
CA LEU A 95 37.08 -21.02 4.77
C LEU A 95 37.69 -22.33 4.29
N ALA A 96 37.22 -22.87 3.17
CA ALA A 96 37.76 -24.11 2.60
C ALA A 96 39.18 -23.96 2.06
N VAL A 97 39.51 -22.80 1.44
CA VAL A 97 40.89 -22.45 1.05
C VAL A 97 41.77 -22.37 2.26
N TRP A 98 41.36 -21.73 3.33
CA TRP A 98 42.10 -21.64 4.58
C TRP A 98 42.34 -23.05 5.20
N ALA A 99 41.25 -23.87 5.25
CA ALA A 99 41.34 -25.23 5.82
C ALA A 99 42.18 -26.21 4.99
N SER A 100 42.39 -25.94 3.69
CA SER A 100 43.20 -26.77 2.80
C SER A 100 44.61 -26.18 2.53
N ALA A 101 45.00 -25.14 3.26
CA ALA A 101 46.25 -24.42 3.01
C ALA A 101 47.47 -25.36 3.12
N ASP A 102 47.52 -26.23 4.13
CA ASP A 102 48.60 -27.18 4.34
C ASP A 102 48.71 -28.22 3.20
N SER A 103 47.57 -28.75 2.74
CA SER A 103 47.51 -29.68 1.61
C SER A 103 47.93 -29.02 0.29
N LEU A 104 47.55 -27.75 0.09
CA LEU A 104 47.95 -26.97 -1.09
C LEU A 104 49.46 -26.71 -1.09
N LEU A 105 50.04 -26.38 0.06
CA LEU A 105 51.47 -26.14 0.22
C LEU A 105 52.28 -27.44 0.07
N ALA A 106 51.72 -28.58 0.50
CA ALA A 106 52.30 -29.88 0.31
C ALA A 106 52.17 -30.45 -1.11
N GLY A 107 51.41 -29.79 -2.00
CA GLY A 107 51.17 -30.25 -3.36
C GLY A 107 50.10 -31.36 -3.47
N GLU A 108 49.35 -31.63 -2.40
CA GLU A 108 48.26 -32.62 -2.36
C GLU A 108 46.97 -32.07 -2.96
N LEU A 109 46.98 -31.87 -4.25
CA LEU A 109 45.87 -31.20 -4.97
C LEU A 109 44.52 -31.94 -4.88
N VAL A 110 44.54 -33.28 -4.76
CA VAL A 110 43.31 -34.09 -4.67
C VAL A 110 42.58 -33.85 -3.35
N ALA A 111 43.32 -33.83 -2.23
CA ALA A 111 42.76 -33.55 -0.91
C ALA A 111 42.21 -32.11 -0.82
N ALA A 112 42.95 -31.13 -1.31
CA ALA A 112 42.54 -29.75 -1.36
C ALA A 112 41.24 -29.54 -2.20
N ARG A 113 41.11 -30.21 -3.36
CA ARG A 113 39.89 -30.15 -4.19
C ARG A 113 38.64 -30.65 -3.47
N GLY A 114 38.75 -31.77 -2.74
CA GLY A 114 37.63 -32.31 -1.95
C GLY A 114 37.11 -31.32 -0.90
N THR A 115 38.01 -30.67 -0.18
CA THR A 115 37.67 -29.66 0.85
C THR A 115 37.02 -28.43 0.23
N LEU A 116 37.52 -27.94 -0.92
CA LEU A 116 36.97 -26.81 -1.65
C LEU A 116 35.55 -27.10 -2.16
N LEU A 117 35.32 -28.28 -2.73
CA LEU A 117 34.01 -28.71 -3.20
C LEU A 117 32.98 -28.79 -2.05
N LEU A 118 33.38 -29.39 -0.93
CA LEU A 118 32.53 -29.50 0.25
C LEU A 118 32.19 -28.12 0.79
N GLY A 119 33.17 -27.22 0.93
CA GLY A 119 32.97 -25.87 1.41
C GLY A 119 32.02 -25.09 0.49
N THR A 120 32.22 -25.17 -0.83
CA THR A 120 31.34 -24.48 -1.80
C THR A 120 29.90 -24.99 -1.73
N ASN A 121 29.72 -26.31 -1.63
CA ASN A 121 28.37 -26.90 -1.53
C ASN A 121 27.66 -26.52 -0.23
N LEU A 122 28.37 -26.51 0.91
CA LEU A 122 27.84 -26.04 2.18
C LEU A 122 27.48 -24.53 2.11
N GLY A 123 28.31 -23.73 1.42
CA GLY A 123 28.08 -22.32 1.20
C GLY A 123 26.81 -22.06 0.40
N ILE A 124 26.53 -22.85 -0.65
CA ILE A 124 25.29 -22.77 -1.42
C ILE A 124 24.09 -23.08 -0.52
N LEU A 125 24.13 -24.21 0.20
CA LEU A 125 23.01 -24.61 1.04
C LEU A 125 22.73 -23.60 2.14
N PHE A 126 23.76 -23.11 2.84
CA PHE A 126 23.66 -22.09 3.86
C PHE A 126 23.10 -20.77 3.28
N GLY A 127 23.64 -20.33 2.14
CA GLY A 127 23.22 -19.12 1.46
C GLY A 127 21.76 -19.17 1.01
N VAL A 128 21.34 -20.30 0.41
CA VAL A 128 19.93 -20.49 -0.02
C VAL A 128 18.99 -20.48 1.19
N VAL A 129 19.28 -21.24 2.24
CA VAL A 129 18.43 -21.30 3.45
C VAL A 129 18.33 -19.92 4.10
N THR A 130 19.47 -19.22 4.25
CA THR A 130 19.50 -17.87 4.84
C THR A 130 18.75 -16.87 3.97
N GLY A 131 18.94 -16.92 2.65
CA GLY A 131 18.27 -16.06 1.69
C GLY A 131 16.75 -16.24 1.70
N VAL A 132 16.27 -17.48 1.71
CA VAL A 132 14.85 -17.81 1.81
C VAL A 132 14.25 -17.29 3.12
N ASN A 133 14.94 -17.55 4.25
CA ASN A 133 14.47 -17.07 5.55
C ASN A 133 14.41 -15.53 5.63
N ARG A 134 15.42 -14.85 5.09
CA ARG A 134 15.43 -13.38 4.99
C ARG A 134 14.31 -12.83 4.08
N ALA A 135 14.08 -13.47 2.93
CA ALA A 135 13.00 -13.08 2.03
C ALA A 135 11.63 -13.25 2.70
N ARG A 136 11.40 -14.37 3.40
CA ARG A 136 10.17 -14.63 4.16
C ARG A 136 9.99 -13.66 5.32
N ALA A 137 11.04 -13.41 6.09
CA ALA A 137 10.99 -12.47 7.22
C ALA A 137 10.60 -11.06 6.75
N LYS A 138 11.16 -10.60 5.62
CA LYS A 138 10.81 -9.31 5.04
C LYS A 138 9.35 -9.28 4.54
N GLN A 139 8.90 -10.35 3.89
CA GLN A 139 7.51 -10.45 3.44
C GLN A 139 6.53 -10.46 4.61
N ASN A 140 6.84 -11.22 5.67
CA ASN A 140 6.00 -11.26 6.87
C ASN A 140 5.96 -9.91 7.58
N ALA A 141 7.08 -9.17 7.62
CA ALA A 141 7.12 -7.82 8.18
C ALA A 141 6.20 -6.86 7.40
N GLU A 142 6.28 -6.86 6.07
CA GLU A 142 5.43 -6.02 5.22
C GLU A 142 3.93 -6.38 5.35
N LEU A 143 3.62 -7.68 5.45
CA LEU A 143 2.23 -8.12 5.71
C LEU A 143 1.75 -7.68 7.09
N ALA A 144 2.60 -7.82 8.12
CA ALA A 144 2.27 -7.39 9.47
C ALA A 144 2.07 -5.87 9.58
N GLU A 145 2.87 -5.08 8.85
CA GLU A 145 2.68 -3.63 8.77
C GLU A 145 1.34 -3.26 8.10
N ARG A 146 1.00 -3.90 7.00
CA ARG A 146 -0.29 -3.72 6.33
C ARG A 146 -1.46 -4.10 7.22
N GLU A 147 -1.38 -5.25 7.91
CA GLU A 147 -2.41 -5.68 8.85
C GLU A 147 -2.56 -4.70 10.04
N ARG A 148 -1.45 -4.14 10.54
CA ARG A 148 -1.49 -3.12 11.60
C ARG A 148 -2.17 -1.86 11.13
N ALA A 149 -1.74 -1.31 9.98
CA ALA A 149 -2.35 -0.11 9.40
C ALA A 149 -3.87 -0.30 9.17
N GLN A 150 -4.27 -1.47 8.66
CA GLN A 150 -5.68 -1.78 8.47
C GLN A 150 -6.45 -1.86 9.78
N ARG A 151 -5.88 -2.50 10.82
CA ARG A 151 -6.51 -2.58 12.17
C ARG A 151 -6.61 -1.20 12.82
N GLU A 152 -5.60 -0.36 12.69
CA GLU A 152 -5.59 1.01 13.20
C GLU A 152 -6.67 1.84 12.51
N SER A 153 -6.80 1.75 11.19
CA SER A 153 -7.87 2.42 10.45
C SER A 153 -9.26 1.97 10.90
N ILE A 154 -9.49 0.65 11.07
CA ILE A 154 -10.77 0.13 11.54
C ILE A 154 -11.07 0.58 12.98
N ALA A 155 -10.07 0.57 13.87
CA ALA A 155 -10.24 1.02 15.24
C ALA A 155 -10.57 2.51 15.33
N PHE A 156 -9.92 3.32 14.49
CA PHE A 156 -10.17 4.74 14.34
C PHE A 156 -11.60 5.01 13.84
N LEU A 157 -12.01 4.37 12.75
CA LEU A 157 -13.38 4.48 12.22
C LEU A 157 -14.43 4.10 13.25
N ASN A 158 -14.20 3.03 14.02
CA ASN A 158 -15.10 2.60 15.08
C ASN A 158 -15.20 3.62 16.23
N HIS A 159 -14.07 4.26 16.57
CA HIS A 159 -14.04 5.32 17.58
C HIS A 159 -14.83 6.55 17.11
N LEU A 160 -14.60 7.01 15.87
CA LEU A 160 -15.30 8.12 15.26
C LEU A 160 -16.81 7.88 15.18
N LEU A 161 -17.20 6.74 14.60
CA LEU A 161 -18.61 6.36 14.51
C LEU A 161 -19.30 6.39 15.87
N ARG A 162 -18.68 5.75 16.86
CA ARG A 162 -19.26 5.72 18.22
C ARG A 162 -19.41 7.12 18.80
N HIS A 163 -18.39 7.96 18.67
CA HIS A 163 -18.40 9.30 19.22
C HIS A 163 -19.48 10.18 18.57
N HIS A 164 -19.49 10.26 17.24
CA HIS A 164 -20.42 11.15 16.50
C HIS A 164 -21.86 10.63 16.53
N VAL A 165 -22.09 9.34 16.35
CA VAL A 165 -23.44 8.77 16.40
C VAL A 165 -24.02 8.91 17.80
N LEU A 166 -23.25 8.59 18.87
CA LEU A 166 -23.75 8.74 20.24
C LEU A 166 -24.03 10.20 20.60
N ASN A 167 -23.17 11.14 20.17
CA ASN A 167 -23.40 12.57 20.40
C ASN A 167 -24.64 13.05 19.66
N GLY A 168 -24.77 12.76 18.36
CA GLY A 168 -25.95 13.12 17.58
C GLY A 168 -27.24 12.55 18.14
N MET A 169 -27.24 11.27 18.52
CA MET A 169 -28.38 10.62 19.16
C MET A 169 -28.72 11.22 20.54
N THR A 170 -27.72 11.66 21.29
CA THR A 170 -27.93 12.33 22.58
C THR A 170 -28.63 13.68 22.39
N ILE A 171 -28.23 14.45 21.38
CA ILE A 171 -28.85 15.73 21.02
C ILE A 171 -30.30 15.49 20.56
N ILE A 172 -30.52 14.56 19.62
CA ILE A 172 -31.86 14.19 19.12
C ILE A 172 -32.76 13.79 20.29
N ASN A 173 -32.31 12.91 21.19
CA ASN A 173 -33.07 12.49 22.34
C ASN A 173 -33.35 13.64 23.30
N GLY A 174 -32.42 14.57 23.51
CA GLY A 174 -32.60 15.77 24.32
C GLY A 174 -33.75 16.61 23.82
N TYR A 175 -33.70 17.00 22.53
CA TYR A 175 -34.75 17.82 21.91
C TYR A 175 -36.09 17.07 21.78
N THR A 176 -36.07 15.76 21.52
CA THR A 176 -37.30 14.95 21.49
C THR A 176 -37.98 14.89 22.86
N ASN A 177 -37.22 14.86 23.96
CA ASN A 177 -37.77 14.92 25.30
C ASN A 177 -38.33 16.31 25.62
N GLU A 178 -37.70 17.40 25.19
CA GLU A 178 -38.24 18.75 25.36
C GLU A 178 -39.53 18.94 24.57
N LEU A 179 -39.66 18.39 23.37
CA LEU A 179 -40.88 18.37 22.56
C LEU A 179 -42.06 17.66 23.28
N ARG A 180 -41.76 16.71 24.19
CA ARG A 180 -42.80 16.04 25.00
C ARG A 180 -43.31 16.85 26.14
N GLU A 181 -42.52 17.80 26.66
CA GLU A 181 -42.82 18.56 27.87
C GLU A 181 -43.31 19.99 27.58
N LYS A 182 -43.05 20.56 26.38
CA LYS A 182 -43.32 21.93 26.00
C LYS A 182 -44.02 22.03 24.66
N ASP A 183 -44.53 23.24 24.33
CA ASP A 183 -45.03 23.56 23.00
C ASP A 183 -43.93 23.34 21.92
N ILE A 184 -44.30 22.71 20.81
CA ILE A 184 -43.42 22.39 19.70
C ILE A 184 -42.89 23.71 19.09
N SER A 185 -41.58 23.94 19.22
CA SER A 185 -40.91 25.02 18.48
C SER A 185 -40.35 24.47 17.18
N PRO A 186 -40.52 25.16 16.04
CA PRO A 186 -39.92 24.81 14.75
C PRO A 186 -38.38 24.61 14.86
N GLU A 187 -37.73 25.40 15.68
CA GLU A 187 -36.28 25.36 15.93
C GLU A 187 -35.80 24.02 16.47
N HIS A 188 -36.60 23.35 17.35
CA HIS A 188 -36.25 22.01 17.85
C HIS A 188 -36.31 20.94 16.74
N ILE A 189 -37.26 21.07 15.82
CA ILE A 189 -37.40 20.16 14.68
C ILE A 189 -36.21 20.32 13.75
N GLU A 190 -35.80 21.53 13.41
CA GLU A 190 -34.65 21.84 12.56
C GLU A 190 -33.34 21.28 13.14
N VAL A 191 -33.15 21.34 14.46
CA VAL A 191 -31.97 20.76 15.12
C VAL A 191 -31.97 19.23 14.99
N ILE A 192 -33.13 18.58 15.18
CA ILE A 192 -33.25 17.12 15.05
C ILE A 192 -32.98 16.69 13.61
N GLU A 193 -33.56 17.37 12.62
CA GLU A 193 -33.35 17.10 11.21
C GLU A 193 -31.87 17.24 10.85
N ARG A 194 -31.24 18.37 11.19
CA ARG A 194 -29.82 18.62 10.92
C ARG A 194 -28.90 17.57 11.58
N GLN A 195 -29.19 17.12 12.81
CA GLN A 195 -28.39 16.06 13.45
C GLN A 195 -28.61 14.69 12.79
N SER A 196 -29.82 14.43 12.31
CA SER A 196 -30.13 13.19 11.60
C SER A 196 -29.38 13.13 10.25
N ASP A 197 -29.39 14.22 9.48
CA ASP A 197 -28.68 14.33 8.21
C ASP A 197 -27.17 14.17 8.40
N ARG A 198 -26.59 14.80 9.44
CA ARG A 198 -25.16 14.61 9.79
C ARG A 198 -24.82 13.16 10.10
N ILE A 199 -25.68 12.42 10.80
CA ILE A 199 -25.45 10.99 11.07
C ILE A 199 -25.50 10.18 9.78
N VAL A 200 -26.42 10.48 8.86
CA VAL A 200 -26.52 9.81 7.56
C VAL A 200 -25.24 10.04 6.76
N THR A 201 -24.82 11.28 6.59
CA THR A 201 -23.57 11.65 5.88
C THR A 201 -22.36 10.97 6.49
N LEU A 202 -22.27 10.91 7.82
CA LEU A 202 -21.22 10.20 8.53
C LEU A 202 -21.16 8.72 8.14
N VAL A 203 -22.31 8.04 8.13
CA VAL A 203 -22.41 6.61 7.79
C VAL A 203 -21.98 6.37 6.34
N GLU A 204 -22.41 7.23 5.41
CA GLU A 204 -22.05 7.16 3.99
C GLU A 204 -20.55 7.38 3.77
N ASN A 205 -19.95 8.35 4.45
CA ASN A 205 -18.50 8.60 4.39
C ASN A 205 -17.70 7.43 4.93
N VAL A 206 -18.15 6.79 6.02
CA VAL A 206 -17.50 5.60 6.57
C VAL A 206 -17.64 4.41 5.61
N GLN A 207 -18.80 4.21 5.00
CA GLN A 207 -18.99 3.15 4.00
C GLN A 207 -18.04 3.34 2.81
N THR A 208 -17.91 4.55 2.30
CA THR A 208 -16.98 4.91 1.23
C THR A 208 -15.52 4.62 1.63
N LEU A 209 -15.11 5.01 2.84
CA LEU A 209 -13.79 4.70 3.37
C LEU A 209 -13.53 3.19 3.46
N VAL A 210 -14.45 2.43 4.01
CA VAL A 210 -14.31 0.96 4.14
C VAL A 210 -14.19 0.32 2.75
N GLN A 211 -14.97 0.77 1.78
CA GLN A 211 -14.92 0.25 0.42
C GLN A 211 -13.59 0.63 -0.26
N SER A 212 -13.11 1.85 -0.11
CA SER A 212 -11.83 2.29 -0.68
C SER A 212 -10.61 1.57 -0.07
N LEU A 213 -10.69 1.19 1.21
CA LEU A 213 -9.62 0.45 1.91
C LEU A 213 -9.67 -1.06 1.65
N SER A 214 -10.84 -1.61 1.28
CA SER A 214 -11.05 -3.07 1.11
C SER A 214 -10.89 -3.53 -0.34
N GLY A 215 -10.96 -2.62 -1.31
CA GLY A 215 -10.79 -2.87 -2.74
C GLY A 215 -9.34 -2.67 -3.17
N ASP A 216 -8.96 -3.38 -4.24
CA ASP A 216 -7.81 -2.97 -5.05
C ASP A 216 -8.40 -1.90 -6.00
N PRO A 217 -8.18 -0.58 -5.78
CA PRO A 217 -8.82 0.43 -6.60
C PRO A 217 -8.27 0.29 -8.02
N GLU A 218 -9.07 -0.28 -8.93
CA GLU A 218 -8.77 -0.21 -10.35
C GLU A 218 -8.92 1.26 -10.79
N ALA A 219 -7.89 2.06 -10.52
CA ALA A 219 -7.82 3.43 -11.00
C ALA A 219 -7.93 3.41 -12.53
N LYS A 220 -9.03 3.93 -13.04
CA LYS A 220 -9.37 4.06 -14.46
C LYS A 220 -9.30 5.52 -14.89
N PRO A 221 -9.17 5.80 -16.17
CA PRO A 221 -9.33 7.18 -16.66
C PRO A 221 -10.75 7.69 -16.37
N VAL A 222 -10.85 8.76 -15.59
CA VAL A 222 -12.12 9.44 -15.24
C VAL A 222 -12.04 10.89 -15.71
N ASP A 223 -13.07 11.35 -16.41
CA ASP A 223 -13.22 12.74 -16.79
C ASP A 223 -13.66 13.57 -15.58
N ILE A 224 -12.69 14.27 -14.95
CA ILE A 224 -12.93 15.08 -13.75
C ILE A 224 -13.84 16.29 -14.05
N THR A 225 -13.86 16.78 -15.30
CA THR A 225 -14.70 17.89 -15.71
C THR A 225 -16.18 17.53 -15.56
N VAL A 226 -16.55 16.36 -16.09
CA VAL A 226 -17.93 15.85 -15.98
C VAL A 226 -18.31 15.59 -14.52
N VAL A 227 -17.39 15.10 -13.72
CA VAL A 227 -17.62 14.86 -12.28
C VAL A 227 -17.85 16.18 -11.55
N ALA A 228 -17.02 17.21 -11.82
CA ALA A 228 -17.14 18.53 -11.20
C ALA A 228 -18.44 19.25 -11.62
N GLU A 229 -18.79 19.22 -12.91
CA GLU A 229 -20.03 19.81 -13.42
C GLU A 229 -21.26 19.21 -12.74
N ARG A 230 -21.31 17.88 -12.59
CA ARG A 230 -22.42 17.19 -11.92
C ARG A 230 -22.45 17.50 -10.43
N ALA A 231 -21.27 17.48 -9.76
CA ALA A 231 -21.19 17.80 -8.33
C ALA A 231 -21.71 19.20 -8.03
N VAL A 232 -21.31 20.18 -8.82
CA VAL A 232 -21.76 21.56 -8.67
C VAL A 232 -23.24 21.72 -9.02
N ALA A 233 -23.76 20.99 -10.03
CA ALA A 233 -25.17 21.02 -10.37
C ALA A 233 -26.04 20.50 -9.20
N ASP A 234 -25.69 19.37 -8.63
CA ASP A 234 -26.38 18.77 -7.48
C ASP A 234 -26.26 19.63 -6.22
N ALA A 235 -25.07 20.26 -6.00
CA ALA A 235 -24.88 21.19 -4.89
C ALA A 235 -25.74 22.43 -4.98
N ARG A 236 -25.98 22.98 -6.20
CA ARG A 236 -26.93 24.10 -6.42
C ARG A 236 -28.37 23.74 -6.09
N GLU A 237 -28.77 22.49 -6.29
CA GLU A 237 -30.09 22.00 -5.90
C GLU A 237 -30.20 21.79 -4.38
N THR A 238 -29.14 21.28 -3.76
CA THR A 238 -29.11 20.99 -2.32
C THR A 238 -28.98 22.24 -1.47
N TYR A 239 -28.22 23.25 -1.94
CA TYR A 239 -27.91 24.48 -1.22
C TYR A 239 -28.35 25.71 -2.02
N PRO A 240 -29.66 26.02 -2.05
CA PRO A 240 -30.22 27.09 -2.90
C PRO A 240 -29.74 28.50 -2.51
N ASP A 241 -29.31 28.69 -1.26
CA ASP A 241 -28.80 29.97 -0.75
C ASP A 241 -27.29 30.17 -1.03
N ALA A 242 -26.61 29.15 -1.53
CA ALA A 242 -25.19 29.20 -1.89
C ALA A 242 -24.97 29.59 -3.36
N THR A 243 -23.93 30.37 -3.61
CA THR A 243 -23.48 30.72 -4.96
C THR A 243 -22.33 29.85 -5.39
N PHE A 244 -22.45 29.11 -6.50
CA PHE A 244 -21.41 28.27 -7.03
C PHE A 244 -20.87 28.81 -8.36
N GLU A 245 -19.58 29.15 -8.39
CA GLU A 245 -18.81 29.47 -9.58
C GLU A 245 -18.03 28.24 -10.06
N LEU A 246 -18.07 27.96 -11.37
CA LEU A 246 -17.39 26.81 -11.95
C LEU A 246 -16.52 27.24 -13.14
N ASP A 247 -15.24 26.96 -13.09
CA ASP A 247 -14.26 27.25 -14.14
C ASP A 247 -13.42 25.98 -14.35
N VAL A 248 -13.65 25.28 -15.47
CA VAL A 248 -13.09 23.95 -15.67
C VAL A 248 -12.46 23.79 -17.05
N ASP A 249 -11.23 23.38 -17.07
CA ASP A 249 -10.56 22.85 -18.25
C ASP A 249 -10.86 21.35 -18.41
N SER A 250 -10.92 20.86 -19.66
CA SER A 250 -11.13 19.43 -19.90
C SER A 250 -9.92 18.61 -19.48
N ALA A 251 -10.11 17.72 -18.49
CA ALA A 251 -9.05 16.90 -17.93
C ALA A 251 -9.53 15.50 -17.58
N THR A 252 -8.61 14.51 -17.74
CA THR A 252 -8.82 13.12 -17.36
C THR A 252 -7.78 12.71 -16.35
N VAL A 253 -8.22 12.16 -15.22
CA VAL A 253 -7.37 11.74 -14.09
C VAL A 253 -7.49 10.23 -13.85
N ARG A 254 -6.50 9.66 -13.16
CA ARG A 254 -6.55 8.27 -12.70
C ARG A 254 -7.27 8.20 -11.36
N ALA A 255 -8.52 7.77 -11.38
CA ALA A 255 -9.36 7.65 -10.18
C ALA A 255 -10.36 6.49 -10.34
N ASP A 256 -11.26 6.34 -9.39
CA ASP A 256 -12.41 5.41 -9.44
C ASP A 256 -13.74 6.17 -9.26
N ASP A 257 -14.80 5.44 -9.01
CA ASP A 257 -16.15 6.00 -8.85
C ASP A 257 -16.31 6.87 -7.57
N PHE A 258 -15.35 6.78 -6.61
CA PHE A 258 -15.33 7.60 -5.40
C PHE A 258 -14.77 9.01 -5.61
N LEU A 259 -14.24 9.35 -6.80
CA LEU A 259 -13.84 10.73 -7.11
C LEU A 259 -14.99 11.72 -6.92
N ARG A 260 -16.22 11.27 -7.15
CA ARG A 260 -17.41 12.07 -6.90
C ARG A 260 -17.53 12.43 -5.40
N SER A 261 -17.30 11.50 -4.49
CA SER A 261 -17.36 11.73 -3.05
C SER A 261 -16.31 12.74 -2.57
N VAL A 262 -15.17 12.86 -3.27
CA VAL A 262 -14.18 13.92 -2.98
C VAL A 262 -14.79 15.30 -3.19
N LEU A 263 -15.44 15.53 -4.33
CA LEU A 263 -16.06 16.82 -4.63
C LEU A 263 -17.25 17.09 -3.70
N ASP A 264 -18.12 16.11 -3.47
CA ASP A 264 -19.29 16.27 -2.61
C ASP A 264 -18.90 16.69 -1.20
N ASN A 265 -17.85 16.07 -0.62
CA ASN A 265 -17.33 16.44 0.70
C ASN A 265 -16.69 17.84 0.72
N LEU A 266 -15.97 18.24 -0.34
CA LEU A 266 -15.39 19.58 -0.42
C LEU A 266 -16.45 20.66 -0.55
N LEU A 267 -17.48 20.43 -1.37
CA LEU A 267 -18.59 21.36 -1.56
C LEU A 267 -19.45 21.48 -0.30
N ALA A 268 -19.77 20.37 0.36
CA ALA A 268 -20.51 20.38 1.62
C ALA A 268 -19.74 21.15 2.71
N ASN A 269 -18.45 20.89 2.89
CA ASN A 269 -17.62 21.61 3.86
C ASN A 269 -17.61 23.13 3.60
N ALA A 270 -17.52 23.55 2.34
CA ALA A 270 -17.49 24.96 1.96
C ALA A 270 -18.79 25.70 2.30
N VAL A 271 -19.95 24.99 2.30
CA VAL A 271 -21.25 25.55 2.61
C VAL A 271 -21.62 25.43 4.08
N GLU A 272 -21.45 24.25 4.68
CA GLU A 272 -21.93 23.93 6.03
C GLU A 272 -21.21 24.71 7.14
N HIS A 273 -19.97 25.13 6.89
CA HIS A 273 -19.15 25.89 7.85
C HIS A 273 -19.19 27.41 7.61
N HIS A 274 -20.11 27.92 6.77
CA HIS A 274 -20.26 29.32 6.49
C HIS A 274 -21.37 29.96 7.36
N ASP A 275 -21.13 31.20 7.82
CA ASP A 275 -22.07 31.94 8.71
C ASP A 275 -23.14 32.76 7.97
N GLY A 276 -23.21 32.67 6.63
CA GLY A 276 -24.12 33.48 5.79
C GLY A 276 -24.36 32.83 4.43
N ASP A 277 -24.51 33.63 3.37
CA ASP A 277 -24.70 33.17 2.00
C ASP A 277 -23.33 32.78 1.40
N PRO A 278 -22.96 31.49 1.34
CA PRO A 278 -21.63 31.07 0.90
C PRO A 278 -21.40 31.28 -0.60
N THR A 279 -20.19 31.73 -0.94
CA THR A 279 -19.69 31.73 -2.32
C THR A 279 -18.60 30.69 -2.47
N VAL A 280 -18.87 29.69 -3.29
CA VAL A 280 -17.94 28.57 -3.52
C VAL A 280 -17.46 28.58 -4.96
N ARG A 281 -16.14 28.64 -5.16
CA ARG A 281 -15.52 28.60 -6.48
C ARG A 281 -14.82 27.27 -6.71
N VAL A 282 -15.18 26.58 -7.77
CA VAL A 282 -14.56 25.32 -8.21
C VAL A 282 -13.78 25.57 -9.49
N VAL A 283 -12.50 25.22 -9.47
CA VAL A 283 -11.60 25.37 -10.62
C VAL A 283 -10.93 24.03 -10.91
N VAL A 284 -10.90 23.63 -12.18
CA VAL A 284 -10.12 22.50 -12.66
C VAL A 284 -9.12 22.98 -13.69
N ASP A 285 -7.84 22.88 -13.38
CA ASP A 285 -6.74 23.21 -14.28
C ASP A 285 -6.18 21.91 -14.90
N ALA A 286 -6.22 21.82 -16.24
CA ALA A 286 -5.69 20.69 -16.97
C ALA A 286 -4.16 20.77 -17.06
N GLY A 287 -3.47 20.24 -16.05
CA GLY A 287 -2.00 20.12 -15.99
C GLY A 287 -1.54 18.69 -15.84
N ASP A 288 -0.25 18.53 -15.52
CA ASP A 288 0.35 17.29 -15.02
C ASP A 288 1.22 17.65 -13.79
N PRO A 289 0.66 17.48 -12.56
CA PRO A 289 -0.65 16.92 -12.21
C PRO A 289 -1.84 17.82 -12.61
N THR A 290 -3.04 17.22 -12.76
CA THR A 290 -4.32 17.95 -12.87
C THR A 290 -4.67 18.51 -11.49
N VAL A 291 -5.08 19.77 -11.44
CA VAL A 291 -5.35 20.47 -10.17
C VAL A 291 -6.83 20.81 -10.08
N LEU A 292 -7.50 20.32 -9.04
CA LEU A 292 -8.84 20.74 -8.62
C LEU A 292 -8.70 21.68 -7.42
N ARG A 293 -9.32 22.87 -7.47
CA ARG A 293 -9.41 23.80 -6.34
C ARG A 293 -10.86 24.05 -5.99
N VAL A 294 -11.16 23.99 -4.70
CA VAL A 294 -12.43 24.43 -4.13
C VAL A 294 -12.11 25.53 -3.14
N ALA A 295 -12.61 26.73 -3.41
CA ALA A 295 -12.38 27.93 -2.60
C ALA A 295 -13.72 28.44 -2.07
N ASP A 296 -13.78 28.77 -0.78
CA ASP A 296 -14.92 29.39 -0.11
C ASP A 296 -14.54 30.77 0.46
N ASP A 297 -15.54 31.56 0.83
CA ASP A 297 -15.42 32.86 1.50
C ASP A 297 -15.80 32.79 3.00
N GLY A 298 -15.77 31.60 3.59
CA GLY A 298 -16.15 31.28 4.95
C GLY A 298 -15.19 31.80 6.04
N PRO A 299 -15.32 31.29 7.27
CA PRO A 299 -14.47 31.70 8.41
C PRO A 299 -13.03 31.17 8.33
N GLY A 300 -12.73 30.24 7.41
CA GLY A 300 -11.45 29.54 7.34
C GLY A 300 -11.40 28.29 8.23
N ILE A 301 -10.36 27.50 8.08
CA ILE A 301 -10.12 26.29 8.89
C ILE A 301 -9.17 26.63 10.04
N PRO A 302 -9.50 26.25 11.31
CA PRO A 302 -8.65 26.44 12.47
C PRO A 302 -7.24 25.83 12.27
N ASP A 303 -6.24 26.49 12.85
CA ASP A 303 -4.82 26.11 12.65
C ASP A 303 -4.50 24.69 13.17
N ASP A 304 -5.16 24.25 14.23
CA ASP A 304 -5.02 22.89 14.78
C ASP A 304 -5.50 21.81 13.81
N ILE A 305 -6.61 22.06 13.11
CA ILE A 305 -7.12 21.16 12.07
C ILE A 305 -6.19 21.17 10.86
N ARG A 306 -5.71 22.34 10.45
CA ARG A 306 -4.77 22.50 9.32
C ARG A 306 -3.44 21.80 9.58
N GLN A 307 -2.91 21.91 10.81
CA GLN A 307 -1.65 21.31 11.21
C GLN A 307 -1.74 19.78 11.25
N SER A 308 -2.85 19.22 11.74
CA SER A 308 -3.09 17.78 11.74
C SER A 308 -3.21 17.18 10.33
N PHE A 309 -3.59 18.01 9.33
CA PHE A 309 -3.61 17.63 7.91
C PHE A 309 -2.22 17.56 7.27
N THR A 310 -1.25 18.33 7.81
CA THR A 310 0.11 18.42 7.27
C THR A 310 1.04 17.35 7.88
N GLU A 311 0.77 16.90 9.08
CA GLU A 311 1.57 15.88 9.80
C GLU A 311 0.96 14.49 9.57
N LYS A 312 1.58 13.70 8.67
CA LYS A 312 1.12 12.38 8.20
C LYS A 312 0.77 11.36 9.31
N ASP A 313 1.27 11.51 10.52
CA ASP A 313 1.10 10.55 11.63
C ASP A 313 -0.02 10.94 12.61
N ASP A 314 -0.53 12.19 12.58
CA ASP A 314 -1.49 12.69 13.58
C ASP A 314 -2.93 12.92 13.06
N MET A 315 -3.21 12.61 11.79
CA MET A 315 -4.56 12.78 11.23
C MET A 315 -5.64 12.00 12.00
N ALA A 316 -5.27 10.89 12.62
CA ALA A 316 -6.18 10.08 13.44
C ALA A 316 -6.55 10.78 14.76
N THR A 317 -5.75 11.72 15.28
CA THR A 317 -5.97 12.42 16.53
C THR A 317 -6.61 13.80 16.35
N GLY A 318 -6.46 14.44 15.20
CA GLY A 318 -7.02 15.77 14.88
C GLY A 318 -8.49 15.79 14.43
N VAL A 319 -9.10 14.62 14.15
CA VAL A 319 -10.49 14.50 13.66
C VAL A 319 -11.50 14.46 14.83
N ALA A 320 -11.31 15.27 15.86
CA ALA A 320 -12.31 15.47 16.90
C ALA A 320 -13.28 16.57 16.46
N GLY A 321 -14.26 16.22 15.60
CA GLY A 321 -15.24 17.15 15.06
C GLY A 321 -15.68 16.76 13.65
N ASP A 322 -16.13 17.72 12.85
CA ASP A 322 -16.64 17.54 11.47
C ASP A 322 -15.54 17.17 10.43
N GLY A 323 -14.33 16.75 10.88
CA GLY A 323 -13.17 16.48 10.01
C GLY A 323 -13.20 15.16 9.23
N LEU A 324 -14.25 14.33 9.35
CA LEU A 324 -14.30 13.04 8.64
C LEU A 324 -14.36 13.22 7.11
N GLY A 325 -15.06 14.25 6.63
CA GLY A 325 -15.13 14.56 5.20
C GLY A 325 -13.77 14.86 4.60
N LEU A 326 -12.97 15.69 5.26
CA LEU A 326 -11.60 16.00 4.84
C LEU A 326 -10.67 14.79 4.96
N TYR A 327 -10.83 13.96 5.98
CA TYR A 327 -10.09 12.69 6.11
C TYR A 327 -10.41 11.73 4.95
N LEU A 328 -11.69 11.63 4.55
CA LEU A 328 -12.12 10.87 3.38
C LEU A 328 -11.45 11.40 2.11
N VAL A 329 -11.51 12.72 1.88
CA VAL A 329 -10.86 13.38 0.75
C VAL A 329 -9.38 13.04 0.69
N HIS A 330 -8.66 13.21 1.80
CA HIS A 330 -7.23 12.90 1.87
C HIS A 330 -6.95 11.42 1.56
N THR A 331 -7.72 10.52 2.14
CA THR A 331 -7.53 9.07 1.94
C THR A 331 -7.75 8.66 0.48
N LEU A 332 -8.85 9.14 -0.13
CA LEU A 332 -9.15 8.84 -1.53
C LEU A 332 -8.09 9.41 -2.48
N VAL A 333 -7.74 10.68 -2.30
CA VAL A 333 -6.72 11.35 -3.14
C VAL A 333 -5.35 10.68 -3.01
N THR A 334 -4.95 10.30 -1.79
CA THR A 334 -3.70 9.54 -1.56
C THR A 334 -3.73 8.18 -2.26
N ASN A 335 -4.87 7.47 -2.24
CA ASN A 335 -5.04 6.20 -2.94
C ASN A 335 -4.92 6.36 -4.47
N TYR A 336 -5.31 7.51 -5.02
CA TYR A 336 -5.11 7.85 -6.44
C TYR A 336 -3.66 8.27 -6.76
N GLY A 337 -2.79 8.38 -5.75
CA GLY A 337 -1.41 8.86 -5.89
C GLY A 337 -1.31 10.38 -6.01
N GLY A 338 -2.35 11.09 -5.56
CA GLY A 338 -2.45 12.54 -5.53
C GLY A 338 -2.02 13.15 -4.18
N GLU A 339 -2.20 14.46 -4.06
CA GLU A 339 -1.92 15.26 -2.85
C GLU A 339 -3.05 16.24 -2.57
N VAL A 340 -3.34 16.48 -1.28
CA VAL A 340 -4.30 17.49 -0.82
C VAL A 340 -3.56 18.57 -0.04
N ARG A 341 -3.84 19.84 -0.35
CA ARG A 341 -3.30 21.00 0.37
C ARG A 341 -4.43 21.92 0.78
N ILE A 342 -4.33 22.53 1.95
CA ILE A 342 -5.29 23.47 2.50
C ILE A 342 -4.56 24.78 2.77
N ALA A 343 -5.15 25.88 2.30
CA ALA A 343 -4.63 27.24 2.47
C ALA A 343 -5.76 28.22 2.79
N ASP A 344 -5.39 29.38 3.34
CA ASP A 344 -6.34 30.48 3.51
C ASP A 344 -6.69 31.09 2.15
N ASN A 345 -7.94 31.51 2.00
CA ASN A 345 -8.42 32.29 0.86
C ASN A 345 -8.28 33.79 1.16
N ASP A 346 -8.06 34.61 0.12
CA ASP A 346 -7.97 36.08 0.24
C ASP A 346 -9.24 36.73 -0.34
N PRO A 347 -9.92 37.61 0.41
CA PRO A 347 -9.53 38.19 1.72
C PRO A 347 -9.95 37.33 2.93
N ARG A 348 -10.74 36.25 2.79
CA ARG A 348 -11.25 35.38 3.83
C ARG A 348 -11.68 34.05 3.24
N GLY A 349 -11.63 32.97 4.02
CA GLY A 349 -12.12 31.64 3.63
C GLY A 349 -11.02 30.60 3.54
N THR A 350 -11.31 29.49 2.87
CA THR A 350 -10.40 28.37 2.66
C THR A 350 -10.25 28.06 1.19
N VAL A 351 -9.06 27.62 0.80
CA VAL A 351 -8.80 26.99 -0.51
C VAL A 351 -8.29 25.58 -0.27
N VAL A 352 -9.06 24.59 -0.68
CA VAL A 352 -8.61 23.20 -0.74
C VAL A 352 -8.14 22.88 -2.16
N THR A 353 -6.90 22.48 -2.28
CA THR A 353 -6.27 22.11 -3.55
C THR A 353 -6.01 20.60 -3.57
N VAL A 354 -6.51 19.93 -4.60
CA VAL A 354 -6.33 18.50 -4.86
C VAL A 354 -5.52 18.33 -6.14
N GLU A 355 -4.36 17.70 -6.04
CA GLU A 355 -3.51 17.36 -7.19
C GLU A 355 -3.70 15.89 -7.52
N LEU A 356 -4.04 15.58 -8.77
CA LEU A 356 -4.29 14.21 -9.23
C LEU A 356 -3.41 13.85 -10.42
N PRO A 357 -2.86 12.62 -10.48
CA PRO A 357 -2.11 12.17 -11.65
C PRO A 357 -3.01 12.16 -12.90
N ARG A 358 -2.51 12.69 -13.99
CA ARG A 358 -3.18 12.63 -15.29
C ARG A 358 -3.27 11.19 -15.78
N ALA A 359 -4.38 10.83 -16.46
CA ALA A 359 -4.60 9.50 -17.02
C ALA A 359 -3.99 9.31 -18.41
#